data_40af058403ccba5f3441fdea63cbdd7e
#
_entry.id   40af058403ccba5f3441fdea63cbdd7e
#
_cell.length_a   1.000
_cell.length_b   1.000
_cell.length_c   1.000
_cell.angle_alpha   90.00
_cell.angle_beta   90.00
_cell.angle_gamma   90.00
#
_symmetry.space_group_name_H-M   'P 1'
#
loop_
_entity.id
_entity.type
_entity.pdbx_description
1 polymer ?
#
loop_
_entity_poly.entity_id
_entity_poly.type
_entity_poly.pdbx_seq_one_letter_code
_entity_poly.pdbx_strand_id
1 'polypeptide(L)'
;KENSADTLIDLTEFRALLQQQIRHVITYDTSIWATEYVCKPSTLIGSKASDFYAENQEICAYECEFIENTQKPDGTWAITWSWEDYDYPEEWSISKNWWKSDWIIKYIRYLKTIR
;
A
#
# COMPACT_ATOMS: atom_id res chain seq x y z
N LYS A 1 -20.62 12.07 22.36
CA LYS A 1 -21.69 11.17 21.96
C LYS A 1 -21.12 9.81 21.54
N GLU A 2 -21.45 8.80 22.29
CA GLU A 2 -21.03 7.46 22.03
C GLU A 2 -21.85 6.83 20.92
N ASN A 3 -21.20 5.98 20.11
CA ASN A 3 -21.90 5.12 19.18
C ASN A 3 -21.95 3.68 19.73
N SER A 4 -22.70 2.81 19.09
CA SER A 4 -22.88 1.44 19.57
C SER A 4 -21.58 0.62 19.59
N ALA A 5 -20.58 0.96 18.79
CA ALA A 5 -19.29 0.28 18.79
C ALA A 5 -18.53 0.54 20.11
N ASP A 6 -18.62 1.75 20.65
CA ASP A 6 -17.94 2.11 21.90
C ASP A 6 -18.46 1.31 23.10
N THR A 7 -19.71 0.84 23.05
CA THR A 7 -20.32 0.05 24.13
C THR A 7 -20.11 -1.45 23.97
N LEU A 8 -19.78 -1.92 22.76
CA LEU A 8 -19.62 -3.34 22.44
C LEU A 8 -18.18 -3.79 22.41
N ILE A 9 -17.26 -2.88 22.10
CA ILE A 9 -15.84 -3.18 21.88
C ILE A 9 -15.01 -2.13 22.63
N ASP A 10 -13.96 -2.57 23.30
CA ASP A 10 -12.95 -1.65 23.81
C ASP A 10 -12.11 -1.16 22.62
N LEU A 11 -12.40 0.05 22.15
CA LEU A 11 -11.74 0.63 21.00
C LEU A 11 -10.24 0.84 21.20
N THR A 12 -9.80 1.10 22.42
CA THR A 12 -8.37 1.25 22.72
C THR A 12 -7.63 -0.07 22.54
N GLU A 13 -8.20 -1.15 23.07
CA GLU A 13 -7.63 -2.48 22.93
C GLU A 13 -7.68 -2.94 21.47
N PHE A 14 -8.80 -2.72 20.80
CA PHE A 14 -8.97 -3.07 19.39
C PHE A 14 -7.94 -2.34 18.51
N ARG A 15 -7.74 -1.05 18.75
CA ARG A 15 -6.75 -0.25 18.01
C ARG A 15 -5.34 -0.76 18.24
N ALA A 16 -5.01 -1.14 19.47
CA ALA A 16 -3.70 -1.72 19.80
C ALA A 16 -3.47 -3.04 19.06
N LEU A 17 -4.50 -3.88 18.97
CA LEU A 17 -4.44 -5.13 18.21
C LEU A 17 -4.24 -4.88 16.71
N LEU A 18 -4.95 -3.88 16.15
CA LEU A 18 -4.77 -3.50 14.75
C LEU A 18 -3.36 -2.99 14.47
N GLN A 19 -2.80 -2.17 15.35
CA GLN A 19 -1.43 -1.70 15.22
C GLN A 19 -0.43 -2.86 15.20
N GLN A 20 -0.65 -3.84 16.06
CA GLN A 20 0.18 -5.03 16.09
C GLN A 20 0.06 -5.83 14.79
N GLN A 21 -1.16 -6.01 14.28
CA GLN A 21 -1.38 -6.72 13.02
C GLN A 21 -0.74 -5.99 11.83
N ILE A 22 -0.84 -4.68 11.79
CA ILE A 22 -0.21 -3.87 10.73
C ILE A 22 1.30 -4.07 10.72
N ARG A 23 1.93 -4.11 11.87
CA ARG A 23 3.37 -4.40 11.98
C ARG A 23 3.75 -5.77 11.42
N HIS A 24 2.86 -6.75 11.54
CA HIS A 24 3.08 -8.09 10.97
C HIS A 24 2.82 -8.17 9.47
N VAL A 25 1.90 -7.36 8.95
CA VAL A 25 1.46 -7.43 7.56
C VAL A 25 2.36 -6.61 6.64
N ILE A 26 2.78 -5.43 7.07
CA ILE A 26 3.69 -4.60 6.27
C ILE A 26 5.03 -5.30 6.10
N THR A 27 5.50 -5.35 4.87
CA THR A 27 6.81 -5.89 4.54
C THR A 27 7.86 -4.82 4.76
N TYR A 28 8.60 -4.92 5.86
CA TYR A 28 9.67 -3.96 6.20
C TYR A 28 10.99 -4.24 5.49
N ASP A 29 11.14 -5.41 4.91
CA ASP A 29 12.28 -5.72 4.05
C ASP A 29 12.08 -5.05 2.70
N THR A 30 12.64 -3.86 2.55
CA THR A 30 12.48 -3.06 1.34
C THR A 30 13.24 -3.61 0.13
N SER A 31 14.16 -4.54 0.34
CA SER A 31 14.96 -5.12 -0.74
C SER A 31 14.12 -5.92 -1.75
N ILE A 32 12.98 -6.42 -1.32
CA ILE A 32 12.09 -7.22 -2.17
C ILE A 32 10.92 -6.42 -2.76
N TRP A 33 10.81 -5.15 -2.44
CA TRP A 33 9.66 -4.34 -2.88
C TRP A 33 9.53 -4.20 -4.38
N ALA A 34 10.65 -4.22 -5.09
CA ALA A 34 10.66 -4.05 -6.55
C ALA A 34 10.36 -5.34 -7.32
N THR A 35 10.48 -6.49 -6.68
CA THR A 35 10.45 -7.78 -7.37
C THR A 35 9.35 -8.72 -6.91
N GLU A 36 8.75 -8.47 -5.75
CA GLU A 36 7.77 -9.37 -5.17
C GLU A 36 6.44 -8.69 -4.87
N TYR A 37 5.40 -9.50 -4.78
CA TYR A 37 4.08 -9.07 -4.35
C TYR A 37 4.08 -8.96 -2.83
N VAL A 38 4.20 -7.74 -2.33
CA VAL A 38 4.33 -7.45 -0.89
C VAL A 38 3.35 -6.39 -0.45
N CYS A 39 3.07 -6.35 0.84
CA CYS A 39 2.23 -5.31 1.43
C CYS A 39 3.09 -4.10 1.81
N LYS A 40 2.96 -3.03 1.06
CA LYS A 40 3.62 -1.76 1.36
C LYS A 40 2.74 -0.88 2.24
N PRO A 41 3.30 0.13 2.93
CA PRO A 41 2.53 1.03 3.79
C PRO A 41 1.31 1.66 3.11
N SER A 42 1.41 2.05 1.84
CA SER A 42 0.30 2.67 1.09
C SER A 42 -0.95 1.80 1.00
N THR A 43 -0.82 0.50 1.17
CA THR A 43 -1.96 -0.42 1.17
C THR A 43 -2.85 -0.24 2.39
N LEU A 44 -2.26 0.10 3.54
CA LEU A 44 -2.95 0.16 4.83
C LEU A 44 -3.01 1.57 5.42
N ILE A 45 -2.05 2.43 5.08
CA ILE A 45 -1.92 3.77 5.64
C ILE A 45 -2.10 4.76 4.51
N GLY A 46 -3.31 5.27 4.36
CA GLY A 46 -3.67 6.13 3.22
C GLY A 46 -3.33 7.61 3.40
N SER A 47 -3.08 8.06 4.63
CA SER A 47 -2.79 9.47 4.91
C SER A 47 -2.15 9.67 6.28
N LYS A 48 -1.63 10.87 6.51
CA LYS A 48 -1.12 11.27 7.84
C LYS A 48 -2.19 11.28 8.92
N ALA A 49 -3.46 11.35 8.53
CA ALA A 49 -4.58 11.30 9.48
C ALA A 49 -4.89 9.87 9.96
N SER A 50 -4.30 8.85 9.37
CA SER A 50 -4.47 7.48 9.82
C SER A 50 -3.90 7.31 11.23
N ASP A 51 -4.63 6.58 12.08
CA ASP A 51 -4.18 6.25 13.43
C ASP A 51 -2.86 5.46 13.45
N PHE A 52 -2.50 4.86 12.33
CA PHE A 52 -1.33 3.99 12.21
C PHE A 52 -0.13 4.68 11.57
N TYR A 53 -0.29 5.94 11.14
CA TYR A 53 0.79 6.67 10.49
C TYR A 53 1.93 7.00 11.46
N ALA A 54 1.60 7.43 12.68
CA ALA A 54 2.59 7.93 13.64
C ALA A 54 3.71 6.91 13.94
N GLU A 55 3.35 5.63 14.05
CA GLU A 55 4.32 4.56 14.31
C GLU A 55 5.09 4.13 13.06
N ASN A 56 4.61 4.50 11.87
CA ASN A 56 5.13 4.00 10.60
C ASN A 56 5.65 5.12 9.70
N GLN A 57 5.93 6.29 10.27
CA GLN A 57 6.37 7.46 9.49
C GLN A 57 7.60 7.18 8.63
N GLU A 58 8.56 6.49 9.20
CA GLU A 58 9.84 6.20 8.54
C GLU A 58 9.64 5.32 7.30
N ILE A 59 8.89 4.23 7.44
CA ILE A 59 8.63 3.34 6.31
C ILE A 59 7.71 3.98 5.27
N CYS A 60 6.79 4.84 5.71
CA CYS A 60 5.95 5.63 4.79
C CYS A 60 6.79 6.62 3.97
N ALA A 61 7.73 7.29 4.62
CA ALA A 61 8.66 8.19 3.92
C ALA A 61 9.55 7.44 2.93
N TYR A 62 10.03 6.28 3.33
CA TYR A 62 10.79 5.41 2.43
C TYR A 62 9.97 5.01 1.21
N GLU A 63 8.69 4.69 1.39
CA GLU A 63 7.83 4.36 0.25
C GLU A 63 7.66 5.53 -0.71
N CYS A 64 7.57 6.76 -0.21
CA CYS A 64 7.53 7.94 -1.08
C CYS A 64 8.76 8.00 -1.97
N GLU A 65 9.94 7.81 -1.40
CA GLU A 65 11.18 7.78 -2.17
C GLU A 65 11.22 6.59 -3.15
N PHE A 66 10.77 5.44 -2.72
CA PHE A 66 10.67 4.26 -3.57
C PHE A 66 9.76 4.50 -4.78
N ILE A 67 8.59 5.10 -4.57
CA ILE A 67 7.66 5.44 -5.64
C ILE A 67 8.32 6.38 -6.64
N GLU A 68 8.97 7.43 -6.17
CA GLU A 68 9.63 8.39 -7.06
C GLU A 68 10.78 7.77 -7.84
N ASN A 69 11.60 6.97 -7.17
CA ASN A 69 12.79 6.38 -7.77
C ASN A 69 12.48 5.21 -8.73
N THR A 70 11.33 4.60 -8.63
CA THR A 70 10.95 3.45 -9.46
C THR A 70 9.97 3.77 -10.57
N GLN A 71 9.54 5.03 -10.70
CA GLN A 71 8.70 5.44 -11.80
C GLN A 71 9.44 5.29 -13.13
N LYS A 72 8.79 4.66 -14.10
CA LYS A 72 9.34 4.49 -15.44
C LYS A 72 9.25 5.80 -16.24
N PRO A 73 10.05 5.95 -17.31
CA PRO A 73 10.00 7.13 -18.17
C PRO A 73 8.63 7.45 -18.75
N ASP A 74 7.77 6.44 -18.92
CA ASP A 74 6.40 6.62 -19.42
C ASP A 74 5.41 7.03 -18.33
N GLY A 75 5.87 7.22 -17.08
CA GLY A 75 5.05 7.62 -15.94
C GLY A 75 4.40 6.47 -15.19
N THR A 76 4.63 5.24 -15.61
CA THR A 76 4.05 4.04 -14.96
C THR A 76 5.02 3.39 -13.99
N TRP A 77 4.53 2.37 -13.29
CA TRP A 77 5.32 1.51 -12.41
C TRP A 77 5.20 0.06 -12.85
N ALA A 78 6.26 -0.71 -12.61
CA ALA A 78 6.25 -2.14 -12.94
C ALA A 78 5.28 -2.90 -12.07
N ILE A 79 4.53 -3.82 -12.68
CA ILE A 79 3.72 -4.80 -11.97
C ILE A 79 4.65 -5.95 -11.58
N THR A 80 4.74 -6.26 -10.30
CA THR A 80 5.69 -7.23 -9.74
C THR A 80 5.15 -8.66 -9.70
N TRP A 81 3.97 -8.89 -10.24
CA TRP A 81 3.32 -10.20 -10.27
C TRP A 81 2.63 -10.39 -11.61
N SER A 82 2.34 -11.64 -11.94
CA SER A 82 1.75 -12.01 -13.22
C SER A 82 0.71 -13.10 -13.03
N TRP A 83 -0.37 -13.01 -13.80
CA TRP A 83 -1.41 -14.02 -13.88
C TRP A 83 -1.61 -14.44 -15.33
N GLU A 84 -1.72 -15.73 -15.56
CA GLU A 84 -2.18 -16.29 -16.83
C GLU A 84 -1.37 -15.85 -18.07
N ASP A 85 -0.07 -15.62 -17.88
CA ASP A 85 0.82 -15.24 -18.98
C ASP A 85 0.88 -16.27 -20.07
N TYR A 86 0.72 -17.55 -19.74
CA TYR A 86 0.82 -18.66 -20.67
C TYR A 86 -0.50 -18.95 -21.36
N ASP A 87 -1.57 -19.03 -20.58
CA ASP A 87 -2.87 -19.49 -21.07
C ASP A 87 -3.71 -18.36 -21.64
N TYR A 88 -3.59 -17.15 -21.09
CA TYR A 88 -4.41 -16.00 -21.45
C TYR A 88 -3.57 -14.73 -21.60
N PRO A 89 -2.61 -14.69 -22.54
CA PRO A 89 -1.67 -13.57 -22.66
C PRO A 89 -2.35 -12.24 -23.06
N GLU A 90 -3.37 -12.30 -23.91
CA GLU A 90 -4.09 -11.10 -24.35
C GLU A 90 -4.91 -10.49 -23.20
N GLU A 91 -5.67 -11.33 -22.51
CA GLU A 91 -6.47 -10.92 -21.36
C GLU A 91 -5.60 -10.38 -20.25
N TRP A 92 -4.46 -11.01 -20.00
CA TRP A 92 -3.50 -10.54 -19.02
C TRP A 92 -2.92 -9.17 -19.41
N SER A 93 -2.60 -8.97 -20.68
CA SER A 93 -2.09 -7.69 -21.17
C SER A 93 -3.06 -6.54 -20.91
N ILE A 94 -4.36 -6.76 -21.15
CA ILE A 94 -5.42 -5.78 -20.87
C ILE A 94 -5.55 -5.53 -19.38
N SER A 95 -5.63 -6.58 -18.59
CA SER A 95 -5.72 -6.51 -17.14
C SER A 95 -4.52 -5.79 -16.52
N LYS A 96 -3.33 -6.07 -17.00
CA LYS A 96 -2.09 -5.45 -16.57
C LYS A 96 -2.11 -3.92 -16.76
N ASN A 97 -2.65 -3.45 -17.89
CA ASN A 97 -2.78 -2.02 -18.14
C ASN A 97 -3.75 -1.35 -17.15
N TRP A 98 -4.83 -2.03 -16.79
CA TRP A 98 -5.76 -1.53 -15.78
C TRP A 98 -5.10 -1.46 -14.40
N TRP A 99 -4.30 -2.46 -14.03
CA TRP A 99 -3.54 -2.45 -12.79
C TRP A 99 -2.52 -1.31 -12.75
N LYS A 100 -1.85 -1.03 -13.86
CA LYS A 100 -0.95 0.11 -13.97
C LYS A 100 -1.66 1.43 -13.73
N SER A 101 -2.85 1.60 -14.31
CA SER A 101 -3.66 2.80 -14.10
C SER A 101 -4.09 2.96 -12.64
N ASP A 102 -4.50 1.88 -12.00
CA ASP A 102 -4.87 1.88 -10.58
C ASP A 102 -3.67 2.29 -9.71
N TRP A 103 -2.48 1.79 -10.00
CA TRP A 103 -1.27 2.11 -9.27
C TRP A 103 -0.85 3.58 -9.44
N ILE A 104 -1.02 4.14 -10.63
CA ILE A 104 -0.77 5.56 -10.85
C ILE A 104 -1.63 6.40 -9.92
N ILE A 105 -2.92 6.12 -9.86
CA ILE A 105 -3.86 6.85 -9.00
C ILE A 105 -3.48 6.69 -7.53
N LYS A 106 -3.22 5.48 -7.08
CA LYS A 106 -2.84 5.20 -5.70
C LYS A 106 -1.56 5.91 -5.30
N TYR A 107 -0.54 5.85 -6.12
CA TYR A 107 0.75 6.43 -5.82
C TYR A 107 0.71 7.95 -5.80
N ILE A 108 0.00 8.57 -6.74
CA ILE A 108 -0.18 10.02 -6.75
C ILE A 108 -0.91 10.48 -5.49
N ARG A 109 -1.97 9.79 -5.10
CA ARG A 109 -2.70 10.09 -3.86
C ARG A 109 -1.82 9.94 -2.64
N TYR A 110 -1.07 8.86 -2.58
CA TYR A 110 -0.19 8.58 -1.45
C TYR A 110 0.88 9.67 -1.31
N LEU A 111 1.55 10.03 -2.39
CA LEU A 111 2.54 11.10 -2.39
C LEU A 111 1.94 12.43 -1.92
N LYS A 112 0.73 12.76 -2.36
CA LYS A 112 0.06 14.00 -1.95
C LYS A 112 -0.29 14.04 -0.47
N THR A 113 -0.64 12.90 0.12
CA THR A 113 -1.14 12.84 1.49
C THR A 113 -0.05 12.57 2.52
N ILE A 114 0.99 11.84 2.16
CA ILE A 114 2.08 11.48 3.06
C ILE A 114 3.23 12.50 2.99
N ARG A 115 3.47 13.06 1.82
CA ARG A 115 4.54 14.02 1.60
C ARG A 115 4.29 15.49 1.95
#